data_6297480a3406a7041ce80aa3dacdc6f2
#
_entry.id   6297480a3406a7041ce80aa3dacdc6f2
#
_cell.length_a   1.000
_cell.length_b   1.000
_cell.length_c   1.000
_cell.angle_alpha   90.00
_cell.angle_beta   90.00
_cell.angle_gamma   90.00
#
_symmetry.space_group_name_H-M   'P 1'
#
loop_
_entity.id
_entity.type
_entity.pdbx_description
1 polymer ?
#
loop_
_entity_poly.entity_id
_entity_poly.type
_entity_poly.pdbx_seq_one_letter_code
_entity_poly.pdbx_strand_id
1 'polypeptide(L)'
;MENKSEKRICQNCKKDFIIEPEDFNFYEKIKVPPPTFCPWCRFIRRMAWRNERALYKRTCDLCQKNIIATYPKDSVFPVYCKECWWSDKWDPTLFGCSYNMNRNFFDQYKEFSKTVPKIAVTQRNSINSDYSNFLGESKNVYLSYSVIANSENIYYSKGIDKSTDIIDCLNVKEEGQNLYENLEGEKNYNC
;
A
#
# COMPACT_ATOMS: atom_id res chain seq x y z
N MET A 1 35.67 18.34 3.16
CA MET A 1 35.04 19.68 3.44
C MET A 1 33.84 19.39 4.33
N GLU A 2 33.73 20.12 5.46
CA GLU A 2 32.53 20.00 6.28
C GLU A 2 31.35 20.60 5.49
N ASN A 3 30.33 19.80 5.18
CA ASN A 3 29.11 20.28 4.59
C ASN A 3 28.43 21.24 5.57
N LYS A 4 27.87 22.35 5.06
CA LYS A 4 27.09 23.30 5.87
C LYS A 4 25.61 23.07 5.57
N SER A 5 24.75 23.41 6.54
CA SER A 5 23.30 23.40 6.30
C SER A 5 22.95 24.34 5.13
N GLU A 6 22.05 23.90 4.26
CA GLU A 6 21.61 24.66 3.09
C GLU A 6 20.10 24.85 3.10
N LYS A 7 19.67 26.12 2.99
CA LYS A 7 18.26 26.46 2.83
C LYS A 7 17.84 26.38 1.37
N ARG A 8 16.76 25.64 1.08
CA ARG A 8 16.18 25.49 -0.26
C ARG A 8 14.70 25.80 -0.28
N ILE A 9 14.19 26.14 -1.47
CA ILE A 9 12.75 26.28 -1.74
C ILE A 9 12.24 24.99 -2.35
N CYS A 10 11.19 24.41 -1.76
CA CYS A 10 10.57 23.20 -2.27
C CYS A 10 9.94 23.41 -3.65
N GLN A 11 10.31 22.59 -4.63
CA GLN A 11 9.76 22.68 -5.98
C GLN A 11 8.23 22.51 -6.04
N ASN A 12 7.65 21.74 -5.11
CA ASN A 12 6.21 21.45 -5.08
C ASN A 12 5.42 22.52 -4.30
N CYS A 13 5.62 22.64 -2.99
CA CYS A 13 4.81 23.53 -2.15
C CYS A 13 5.35 24.96 -2.00
N LYS A 14 6.51 25.26 -2.59
CA LYS A 14 7.19 26.57 -2.57
C LYS A 14 7.61 27.07 -1.18
N LYS A 15 7.50 26.23 -0.14
CA LYS A 15 7.96 26.54 1.22
C LYS A 15 9.47 26.27 1.36
N ASP A 16 10.10 27.02 2.22
CA ASP A 16 11.50 26.81 2.60
C ASP A 16 11.68 25.51 3.37
N PHE A 17 12.81 24.86 3.18
CA PHE A 17 13.28 23.74 4.00
C PHE A 17 14.80 23.74 4.07
N ILE A 18 15.34 23.09 5.08
CA ILE A 18 16.78 22.99 5.32
C ILE A 18 17.22 21.55 5.02
N ILE A 19 18.40 21.44 4.44
CA ILE A 19 19.15 20.19 4.31
C ILE A 19 20.33 20.31 5.27
N GLU A 20 20.42 19.41 6.23
CA GLU A 20 21.47 19.44 7.24
C GLU A 20 22.77 18.79 6.72
N PRO A 21 23.93 19.08 7.35
CA PRO A 21 25.22 18.53 6.93
C PRO A 21 25.23 16.99 6.87
N GLU A 22 24.57 16.35 7.82
CA GLU A 22 24.46 14.89 7.92
C GLU A 22 23.67 14.30 6.73
N ASP A 23 22.64 15.01 6.27
CA ASP A 23 21.86 14.63 5.09
C ASP A 23 22.75 14.64 3.83
N PHE A 24 23.60 15.65 3.66
CA PHE A 24 24.53 15.72 2.53
C PHE A 24 25.53 14.57 2.56
N ASN A 25 26.08 14.21 3.71
CA ASN A 25 26.99 13.08 3.88
C ASN A 25 26.31 11.77 3.42
N PHE A 26 25.02 11.61 3.76
CA PHE A 26 24.24 10.44 3.32
C PHE A 26 24.04 10.43 1.80
N TYR A 27 23.65 11.55 1.19
CA TYR A 27 23.44 11.61 -0.28
C TYR A 27 24.74 11.35 -1.05
N GLU A 28 25.87 11.88 -0.59
CA GLU A 28 27.19 11.57 -1.16
C GLU A 28 27.52 10.08 -1.07
N LYS A 29 27.31 9.48 0.09
CA LYS A 29 27.58 8.04 0.32
C LYS A 29 26.83 7.15 -0.68
N ILE A 30 25.57 7.46 -0.99
CA ILE A 30 24.75 6.69 -1.92
C ILE A 30 24.77 7.25 -3.35
N LYS A 31 25.59 8.26 -3.61
CA LYS A 31 25.79 8.88 -4.94
C LYS A 31 24.48 9.40 -5.58
N VAL A 32 23.63 10.04 -4.81
CA VAL A 32 22.41 10.69 -5.29
C VAL A 32 22.42 12.18 -5.04
N PRO A 33 21.77 12.99 -5.90
CA PRO A 33 21.67 14.43 -5.67
C PRO A 33 20.80 14.75 -4.47
N PRO A 34 21.05 15.86 -3.75
CA PRO A 34 20.20 16.34 -2.68
C PRO A 34 18.77 16.63 -3.16
N PRO A 35 17.75 16.47 -2.31
CA PRO A 35 16.35 16.58 -2.70
C PRO A 35 15.95 18.01 -3.09
N THR A 36 15.04 18.12 -4.03
CA THR A 36 14.40 19.36 -4.47
C THR A 36 13.04 19.59 -3.83
N PHE A 37 12.49 18.58 -3.15
CA PHE A 37 11.23 18.62 -2.41
C PHE A 37 11.49 18.58 -0.91
N CYS A 38 10.73 19.35 -0.14
CA CYS A 38 10.81 19.31 1.32
C CYS A 38 10.41 17.93 1.89
N PRO A 39 10.78 17.59 3.13
CA PRO A 39 10.48 16.28 3.73
C PRO A 39 9.01 15.91 3.68
N TRP A 40 8.10 16.86 3.91
CA TRP A 40 6.65 16.65 3.86
C TRP A 40 6.15 16.30 2.45
N CYS A 41 6.57 17.04 1.43
CA CYS A 41 6.20 16.73 0.04
C CYS A 41 6.76 15.38 -0.41
N ARG A 42 7.96 15.00 0.04
CA ARG A 42 8.53 13.67 -0.21
C ARG A 42 7.72 12.58 0.49
N PHE A 43 7.24 12.81 1.69
CA PHE A 43 6.37 11.89 2.42
C PHE A 43 5.04 11.68 1.70
N ILE A 44 4.31 12.75 1.37
CA ILE A 44 3.04 12.69 0.62
C ILE A 44 3.23 11.93 -0.71
N ARG A 45 4.30 12.24 -1.45
CA ARG A 45 4.60 11.57 -2.71
C ARG A 45 4.76 10.06 -2.56
N ARG A 46 5.40 9.58 -1.49
CA ARG A 46 5.51 8.13 -1.21
C ARG A 46 4.17 7.52 -0.82
N MET A 47 3.37 8.24 -0.04
CA MET A 47 2.05 7.75 0.39
C MET A 47 1.02 7.71 -0.75
N ALA A 48 1.18 8.53 -1.80
CA ALA A 48 0.28 8.55 -2.95
C ALA A 48 0.25 7.24 -3.76
N TRP A 49 1.21 6.37 -3.59
CA TRP A 49 1.30 5.08 -4.28
C TRP A 49 0.49 3.96 -3.62
N ARG A 50 -0.06 4.22 -2.46
CA ARG A 50 -0.71 3.20 -1.67
C ARG A 50 -2.09 3.64 -1.18
N ASN A 51 -3.14 3.06 -1.75
CA ASN A 51 -4.48 3.15 -1.19
C ASN A 51 -4.69 1.96 -0.25
N GLU A 52 -4.81 2.20 1.04
CA GLU A 52 -5.05 1.16 2.03
C GLU A 52 -6.53 1.02 2.38
N ARG A 53 -7.27 2.13 2.44
CA ARG A 53 -8.56 2.21 3.13
C ARG A 53 -9.76 2.53 2.23
N ALA A 54 -9.57 3.29 1.14
CA ALA A 54 -10.70 3.62 0.28
C ALA A 54 -11.14 2.39 -0.50
N LEU A 55 -12.39 2.01 -0.32
CA LEU A 55 -13.03 0.88 -0.98
C LEU A 55 -14.16 1.35 -1.88
N TYR A 56 -14.23 0.78 -3.06
CA TYR A 56 -15.20 1.15 -4.11
C TYR A 56 -15.97 -0.08 -4.56
N LYS A 57 -17.25 0.10 -4.83
CA LYS A 57 -18.07 -0.91 -5.53
C LYS A 57 -17.84 -0.79 -7.02
N ARG A 58 -17.48 -1.88 -7.67
CA ARG A 58 -17.33 -1.97 -9.12
C ARG A 58 -17.59 -3.39 -9.61
N THR A 59 -17.51 -3.60 -10.93
CA THR A 59 -17.49 -4.95 -11.54
C THR A 59 -16.05 -5.40 -11.78
N CYS A 60 -15.81 -6.70 -11.70
CA CYS A 60 -14.58 -7.32 -12.17
C CYS A 60 -14.51 -7.26 -13.70
N ASP A 61 -13.43 -6.73 -14.26
CA ASP A 61 -13.31 -6.58 -15.71
C ASP A 61 -13.11 -7.91 -16.45
N LEU A 62 -12.84 -9.02 -15.75
CA LEU A 62 -12.72 -10.35 -16.35
C LEU A 62 -14.03 -11.17 -16.27
N CYS A 63 -14.65 -11.28 -15.10
CA CYS A 63 -15.84 -12.14 -14.90
C CYS A 63 -17.16 -11.37 -14.72
N GLN A 64 -17.14 -10.06 -14.73
CA GLN A 64 -18.29 -9.15 -14.60
C GLN A 64 -19.08 -9.26 -13.28
N LYS A 65 -18.57 -9.96 -12.28
CA LYS A 65 -19.17 -9.98 -10.93
C LYS A 65 -19.00 -8.63 -10.23
N ASN A 66 -19.98 -8.27 -9.41
CA ASN A 66 -19.85 -7.12 -8.50
C ASN A 66 -18.82 -7.44 -7.42
N ILE A 67 -17.90 -6.52 -7.21
CA ILE A 67 -16.77 -6.66 -6.29
C ILE A 67 -16.52 -5.39 -5.49
N ILE A 68 -15.82 -5.54 -4.38
CA ILE A 68 -15.20 -4.44 -3.65
C ILE A 68 -13.72 -4.35 -4.09
N ALA A 69 -13.26 -3.15 -4.38
CA ALA A 69 -11.89 -2.91 -4.84
C ALA A 69 -11.30 -1.64 -4.22
N THR A 70 -9.99 -1.56 -4.19
CA THR A 70 -9.25 -0.34 -3.82
C THR A 70 -9.14 0.67 -4.97
N TYR A 71 -9.77 0.37 -6.09
CA TYR A 71 -9.76 1.20 -7.29
C TYR A 71 -11.19 1.62 -7.67
N PRO A 72 -11.43 2.90 -7.98
CA PRO A 72 -12.73 3.39 -8.42
C PRO A 72 -13.15 2.79 -9.76
N LYS A 73 -14.45 2.91 -10.09
CA LYS A 73 -15.04 2.32 -11.30
C LYS A 73 -14.44 2.89 -12.60
N ASP A 74 -14.03 4.13 -12.58
CA ASP A 74 -13.44 4.87 -13.70
C ASP A 74 -11.92 4.74 -13.84
N SER A 75 -11.32 3.76 -13.14
CA SER A 75 -9.90 3.45 -13.28
C SER A 75 -9.55 3.11 -14.72
N VAL A 76 -8.44 3.65 -15.21
CA VAL A 76 -7.96 3.51 -16.61
C VAL A 76 -7.39 2.14 -16.94
N PHE A 77 -7.23 1.27 -15.95
CA PHE A 77 -6.69 -0.10 -16.08
C PHE A 77 -7.73 -1.12 -15.65
N PRO A 78 -7.64 -2.36 -16.15
CA PRO A 78 -8.51 -3.46 -15.72
C PRO A 78 -8.31 -3.81 -14.25
N VAL A 79 -9.39 -4.20 -13.56
CA VAL A 79 -9.34 -4.66 -12.18
C VAL A 79 -10.04 -6.01 -12.06
N TYR A 80 -9.32 -7.00 -11.59
CA TYR A 80 -9.79 -8.37 -11.47
C TYR A 80 -10.11 -8.71 -10.00
N CYS A 81 -11.18 -9.46 -9.78
CA CYS A 81 -11.46 -10.02 -8.46
C CYS A 81 -10.37 -11.05 -8.06
N LYS A 82 -10.32 -11.39 -6.80
CA LYS A 82 -9.35 -12.33 -6.23
C LYS A 82 -9.36 -13.68 -6.95
N GLU A 83 -10.56 -14.22 -7.22
CA GLU A 83 -10.75 -15.50 -7.91
C GLU A 83 -10.23 -15.46 -9.35
N CYS A 84 -10.49 -14.37 -10.06
CA CYS A 84 -9.98 -14.20 -11.42
C CYS A 84 -8.47 -13.97 -11.45
N TRP A 85 -7.96 -13.19 -10.49
CA TRP A 85 -6.53 -12.90 -10.41
C TRP A 85 -5.66 -14.15 -10.26
N TRP A 86 -6.12 -15.11 -9.45
CA TRP A 86 -5.40 -16.36 -9.20
C TRP A 86 -5.83 -17.53 -10.09
N SER A 87 -6.67 -17.28 -11.11
CA SER A 87 -7.12 -18.30 -12.05
C SER A 87 -6.27 -18.34 -13.31
N ASP A 88 -6.33 -19.45 -14.02
CA ASP A 88 -5.72 -19.62 -15.36
C ASP A 88 -6.52 -18.94 -16.48
N LYS A 89 -7.49 -18.07 -16.17
CA LYS A 89 -8.32 -17.35 -17.16
C LYS A 89 -7.60 -16.20 -17.85
N TRP A 90 -6.44 -15.84 -17.40
CA TRP A 90 -5.60 -14.81 -17.99
C TRP A 90 -4.12 -15.16 -17.81
N ASP A 91 -3.29 -14.69 -18.73
CA ASP A 91 -1.84 -14.89 -18.69
C ASP A 91 -1.14 -13.53 -18.55
N PRO A 92 -0.44 -13.26 -17.44
CA PRO A 92 0.28 -12.01 -17.25
C PRO A 92 1.40 -11.78 -18.27
N THR A 93 1.94 -12.81 -18.88
CA THR A 93 3.01 -12.69 -19.89
C THR A 93 2.52 -12.02 -21.17
N LEU A 94 1.22 -12.09 -21.49
CA LEU A 94 0.61 -11.44 -22.65
C LEU A 94 0.59 -9.91 -22.54
N PHE A 95 0.79 -9.37 -21.35
CA PHE A 95 0.87 -7.91 -21.12
C PHE A 95 2.29 -7.37 -21.22
N GLY A 96 3.28 -8.24 -21.45
CA GLY A 96 4.67 -7.82 -21.63
C GLY A 96 4.84 -6.89 -22.83
N CYS A 97 5.66 -5.87 -22.69
CA CYS A 97 5.99 -4.95 -23.80
C CYS A 97 7.50 -4.76 -23.93
N SER A 98 7.95 -4.46 -25.15
CA SER A 98 9.35 -4.16 -25.41
C SER A 98 9.74 -2.82 -24.78
N TYR A 99 10.89 -2.76 -24.12
CA TYR A 99 11.44 -1.53 -23.60
C TYR A 99 12.20 -0.76 -24.68
N ASN A 100 11.90 0.54 -24.84
CA ASN A 100 12.60 1.42 -25.77
C ASN A 100 13.68 2.22 -25.01
N MET A 101 14.94 1.92 -25.28
CA MET A 101 16.09 2.59 -24.65
C MET A 101 16.19 4.09 -24.95
N ASN A 102 15.54 4.58 -26.03
CA ASN A 102 15.55 6.00 -26.44
C ASN A 102 14.42 6.83 -25.81
N ARG A 103 13.56 6.23 -24.97
CA ARG A 103 12.46 6.91 -24.27
C ARG A 103 12.68 6.90 -22.76
N ASN A 104 12.14 7.91 -22.08
CA ASN A 104 12.16 7.97 -20.63
C ASN A 104 11.45 6.74 -20.02
N PHE A 105 12.07 6.11 -19.02
CA PHE A 105 11.51 4.95 -18.35
C PHE A 105 10.14 5.21 -17.71
N PHE A 106 9.99 6.33 -16.98
CA PHE A 106 8.75 6.60 -16.26
C PHE A 106 7.57 6.89 -17.19
N ASP A 107 7.80 7.44 -18.37
CA ASP A 107 6.74 7.64 -19.36
C ASP A 107 6.25 6.30 -19.89
N GLN A 108 7.17 5.40 -20.26
CA GLN A 108 6.83 4.04 -20.69
C GLN A 108 6.16 3.24 -19.60
N TYR A 109 6.65 3.32 -18.36
CA TYR A 109 6.02 2.66 -17.20
C TYR A 109 4.60 3.16 -16.93
N LYS A 110 4.37 4.47 -17.06
CA LYS A 110 3.04 5.08 -16.93
C LYS A 110 2.06 4.56 -17.99
N GLU A 111 2.49 4.45 -19.24
CA GLU A 111 1.69 3.87 -20.33
C GLU A 111 1.40 2.39 -20.05
N PHE A 112 2.43 1.60 -19.76
CA PHE A 112 2.33 0.19 -19.45
C PHE A 112 1.42 -0.09 -18.25
N SER A 113 1.54 0.68 -17.18
CA SER A 113 0.76 0.49 -15.96
C SER A 113 -0.76 0.65 -16.15
N LYS A 114 -1.19 1.27 -17.26
CA LYS A 114 -2.61 1.41 -17.64
C LYS A 114 -3.17 0.19 -18.36
N THR A 115 -2.32 -0.64 -18.92
CA THR A 115 -2.75 -1.84 -19.67
C THR A 115 -2.79 -3.08 -18.80
N VAL A 116 -1.95 -3.14 -17.77
CA VAL A 116 -1.82 -4.32 -16.91
C VAL A 116 -2.94 -4.37 -15.86
N PRO A 117 -3.65 -5.50 -15.74
CA PRO A 117 -4.66 -5.68 -14.71
C PRO A 117 -4.13 -5.47 -13.28
N LYS A 118 -5.02 -5.06 -12.38
CA LYS A 118 -4.74 -4.93 -10.93
C LYS A 118 -5.66 -5.84 -10.16
N ILE A 119 -5.17 -6.40 -9.05
CA ILE A 119 -6.02 -7.14 -8.13
C ILE A 119 -6.92 -6.17 -7.36
N ALA A 120 -8.20 -6.50 -7.22
CA ALA A 120 -9.18 -5.63 -6.57
C ALA A 120 -8.82 -5.25 -5.13
N VAL A 121 -8.46 -6.25 -4.34
CA VAL A 121 -7.93 -6.14 -2.97
C VAL A 121 -6.80 -7.14 -2.80
N THR A 122 -5.80 -6.77 -2.04
CA THR A 122 -4.66 -7.66 -1.75
C THR A 122 -5.02 -8.59 -0.59
N GLN A 123 -5.41 -9.81 -0.92
CA GLN A 123 -5.76 -10.84 0.05
C GLN A 123 -5.20 -12.19 -0.39
N ARG A 124 -4.58 -12.90 0.56
CA ARG A 124 -4.05 -14.26 0.35
C ARG A 124 -4.54 -15.17 1.48
N ASN A 125 -5.12 -16.33 1.13
CA ASN A 125 -5.60 -17.32 2.08
C ASN A 125 -6.47 -16.75 3.20
N SER A 126 -7.36 -15.78 2.85
CA SER A 126 -8.24 -15.14 3.82
C SER A 126 -9.69 -15.50 3.56
N ILE A 127 -10.45 -15.74 4.63
CA ILE A 127 -11.83 -16.22 4.60
C ILE A 127 -12.75 -15.18 5.25
N ASN A 128 -13.93 -14.96 4.66
CA ASN A 128 -14.95 -14.03 5.17
C ASN A 128 -14.40 -12.63 5.50
N SER A 129 -13.74 -12.00 4.51
CA SER A 129 -12.98 -10.76 4.74
C SER A 129 -13.07 -9.77 3.57
N ASP A 130 -14.23 -9.70 2.90
CA ASP A 130 -14.42 -9.02 1.61
C ASP A 130 -14.19 -7.50 1.65
N TYR A 131 -14.40 -6.84 2.79
CA TYR A 131 -14.29 -5.40 2.98
C TYR A 131 -12.97 -4.98 3.62
N SER A 132 -11.92 -5.76 3.43
CA SER A 132 -10.61 -5.52 4.03
C SER A 132 -9.50 -5.64 2.99
N ASN A 133 -8.34 -5.08 3.28
CA ASN A 133 -7.23 -5.05 2.34
C ASN A 133 -5.88 -5.32 3.02
N PHE A 134 -4.90 -5.84 2.27
CA PHE A 134 -3.62 -6.32 2.79
C PHE A 134 -3.77 -7.39 3.86
N LEU A 135 -4.47 -8.48 3.48
CA LEU A 135 -4.68 -9.63 4.36
C LEU A 135 -3.82 -10.82 3.95
N GLY A 136 -3.35 -11.55 4.94
CA GLY A 136 -2.68 -12.82 4.75
C GLY A 136 -3.06 -13.83 5.84
N GLU A 137 -3.57 -15.01 5.42
CA GLU A 137 -3.86 -16.11 6.34
C GLU A 137 -4.76 -15.68 7.51
N SER A 138 -5.87 -15.00 7.21
CA SER A 138 -6.74 -14.39 8.22
C SER A 138 -8.19 -14.78 8.00
N LYS A 139 -9.03 -14.69 9.05
CA LYS A 139 -10.44 -15.07 9.00
C LYS A 139 -11.31 -14.06 9.73
N ASN A 140 -12.53 -13.79 9.19
CA ASN A 140 -13.49 -12.87 9.79
C ASN A 140 -12.91 -11.46 10.00
N VAL A 141 -12.34 -10.87 8.96
CA VAL A 141 -11.75 -9.53 9.02
C VAL A 141 -12.67 -8.52 8.34
N TYR A 142 -13.07 -7.47 9.05
CA TYR A 142 -13.99 -6.47 8.52
C TYR A 142 -13.47 -5.04 8.72
N LEU A 143 -13.47 -4.26 7.65
CA LEU A 143 -12.98 -2.88 7.59
C LEU A 143 -11.62 -2.67 8.27
N SER A 144 -10.75 -3.67 8.10
CA SER A 144 -9.42 -3.72 8.71
C SER A 144 -8.32 -3.85 7.66
N TYR A 145 -7.11 -3.48 7.99
CA TYR A 145 -6.02 -3.35 7.04
C TYR A 145 -4.70 -3.86 7.62
N SER A 146 -3.89 -4.52 6.79
CA SER A 146 -2.61 -5.12 7.22
C SER A 146 -2.82 -6.13 8.37
N VAL A 147 -3.66 -7.13 8.13
CA VAL A 147 -3.95 -8.22 9.08
C VAL A 147 -3.34 -9.50 8.53
N ILE A 148 -2.44 -10.13 9.28
CA ILE A 148 -1.64 -11.27 8.82
C ILE A 148 -1.51 -12.38 9.87
N ALA A 149 -0.90 -13.49 9.45
CA ALA A 149 -0.38 -14.55 10.27
C ALA A 149 -1.42 -15.22 11.19
N ASN A 150 -2.48 -15.80 10.59
CA ASN A 150 -3.54 -16.53 11.28
C ASN A 150 -4.35 -15.69 12.29
N SER A 151 -4.51 -14.39 12.01
CA SER A 151 -5.39 -13.53 12.82
C SER A 151 -6.86 -13.81 12.53
N GLU A 152 -7.71 -13.80 13.57
CA GLU A 152 -9.14 -14.09 13.47
C GLU A 152 -10.00 -13.10 14.26
N ASN A 153 -11.20 -12.77 13.73
CA ASN A 153 -12.18 -11.86 14.34
C ASN A 153 -11.61 -10.45 14.55
N ILE A 154 -11.19 -9.81 13.46
CA ILE A 154 -10.54 -8.49 13.49
C ILE A 154 -11.47 -7.45 12.87
N TYR A 155 -11.82 -6.42 13.64
CA TYR A 155 -12.76 -5.39 13.21
C TYR A 155 -12.17 -3.99 13.37
N TYR A 156 -12.34 -3.13 12.37
CA TYR A 156 -11.96 -1.70 12.36
C TYR A 156 -10.51 -1.42 12.80
N SER A 157 -9.63 -2.36 12.59
CA SER A 157 -8.26 -2.36 13.12
C SER A 157 -7.20 -2.29 12.02
N LYS A 158 -5.97 -1.94 12.39
CA LYS A 158 -4.84 -1.90 11.45
C LYS A 158 -3.55 -2.41 12.08
N GLY A 159 -2.76 -3.14 11.28
CA GLY A 159 -1.45 -3.62 11.71
C GLY A 159 -1.56 -4.73 12.75
N ILE A 160 -2.38 -5.74 12.47
CA ILE A 160 -2.64 -6.86 13.39
C ILE A 160 -1.88 -8.10 12.91
N ASP A 161 -1.14 -8.71 13.82
CA ASP A 161 -0.33 -9.89 13.56
C ASP A 161 -0.58 -10.95 14.65
N LYS A 162 -0.85 -12.19 14.24
CA LYS A 162 -1.06 -13.36 15.13
C LYS A 162 -2.01 -13.08 16.29
N SER A 163 -3.14 -12.43 16.06
CA SER A 163 -4.00 -11.94 17.13
C SER A 163 -5.46 -12.31 16.88
N THR A 164 -6.25 -12.41 17.94
CA THR A 164 -7.64 -12.86 17.89
C THR A 164 -8.55 -11.95 18.72
N ASP A 165 -9.79 -11.74 18.22
CA ASP A 165 -10.83 -10.94 18.89
C ASP A 165 -10.37 -9.49 19.18
N ILE A 166 -10.08 -8.77 18.10
CA ILE A 166 -9.51 -7.41 18.13
C ILE A 166 -10.48 -6.42 17.51
N ILE A 167 -10.82 -5.35 18.22
CA ILE A 167 -11.72 -4.30 17.77
C ILE A 167 -11.09 -2.92 18.03
N ASP A 168 -11.16 -2.02 17.02
CA ASP A 168 -10.70 -0.62 17.12
C ASP A 168 -9.23 -0.46 17.59
N CYS A 169 -8.36 -1.38 17.17
CA CYS A 169 -6.96 -1.38 17.58
C CYS A 169 -6.00 -0.98 16.46
N LEU A 170 -4.82 -0.48 16.86
CA LEU A 170 -3.74 -0.12 15.95
C LEU A 170 -2.42 -0.74 16.42
N ASN A 171 -1.73 -1.45 15.51
CA ASN A 171 -0.41 -2.07 15.73
C ASN A 171 -0.37 -3.05 16.91
N VAL A 172 -1.23 -4.07 16.87
CA VAL A 172 -1.18 -5.20 17.82
C VAL A 172 -0.43 -6.36 17.18
N LYS A 173 0.57 -6.86 17.87
CA LYS A 173 1.46 -7.92 17.40
C LYS A 173 1.61 -9.04 18.42
N GLU A 174 2.05 -10.20 17.91
CA GLU A 174 2.47 -11.34 18.70
C GLU A 174 1.44 -11.79 19.75
N GLU A 175 0.32 -12.39 19.28
CA GLU A 175 -0.62 -13.10 20.13
C GLU A 175 -1.49 -12.20 21.05
N GLY A 176 -1.85 -10.99 20.58
CA GLY A 176 -2.87 -10.18 21.25
C GLY A 176 -4.25 -10.88 21.23
N GLN A 177 -4.98 -10.88 22.35
CA GLN A 177 -6.28 -11.52 22.45
C GLN A 177 -7.28 -10.71 23.30
N ASN A 178 -8.54 -10.59 22.81
CA ASN A 178 -9.62 -9.84 23.45
C ASN A 178 -9.24 -8.38 23.72
N LEU A 179 -8.92 -7.62 22.67
CA LEU A 179 -8.48 -6.23 22.81
C LEU A 179 -9.48 -5.26 22.21
N TYR A 180 -9.70 -4.16 22.90
CA TYR A 180 -10.54 -3.06 22.47
C TYR A 180 -9.84 -1.71 22.69
N GLU A 181 -9.90 -0.82 21.68
CA GLU A 181 -9.26 0.52 21.72
C GLU A 181 -7.77 0.52 22.16
N ASN A 182 -7.02 -0.51 21.78
CA ASN A 182 -5.61 -0.64 22.11
C ASN A 182 -4.73 0.01 21.05
N LEU A 183 -3.77 0.82 21.48
CA LEU A 183 -2.77 1.46 20.63
C LEU A 183 -1.39 0.89 20.96
N GLU A 184 -0.77 0.22 19.98
CA GLU A 184 0.55 -0.40 20.08
C GLU A 184 0.69 -1.38 21.26
N GLY A 185 0.55 -2.65 20.98
CA GLY A 185 0.64 -3.70 22.00
C GLY A 185 1.24 -4.99 21.47
N GLU A 186 1.93 -5.71 22.34
CA GLU A 186 2.43 -7.06 22.08
C GLU A 186 2.01 -7.97 23.23
N LYS A 187 1.51 -9.16 22.90
CA LYS A 187 1.12 -10.18 23.90
C LYS A 187 0.11 -9.72 24.95
N ASN A 188 -0.73 -8.74 24.57
CA ASN A 188 -1.74 -8.22 25.48
C ASN A 188 -2.95 -9.17 25.55
N TYR A 189 -3.58 -9.27 26.72
CA TYR A 189 -4.75 -10.10 26.96
C TYR A 189 -5.80 -9.37 27.79
N ASN A 190 -7.08 -9.37 27.31
CA ASN A 190 -8.21 -8.72 27.98
C ASN A 190 -7.98 -7.25 28.34
N CYS A 191 -7.63 -6.41 27.37
CA CYS A 191 -7.38 -4.97 27.53
C CYS A 191 -8.39 -4.14 26.72
#